data_99dba03726e7f16a1bb992abea100ad6
#
_entry.id   99dba03726e7f16a1bb992abea100ad6
#
_cell.length_a   1.000
_cell.length_b   1.000
_cell.length_c   1.000
_cell.angle_alpha   90.00
_cell.angle_beta   90.00
_cell.angle_gamma   90.00
#
_symmetry.space_group_name_H-M   'P 1'
#
loop_
_entity.id
_entity.type
_entity.pdbx_description
1 polymer ?
#
loop_
_entity_poly.entity_id
_entity_poly.type
_entity_poly.pdbx_seq_one_letter_code
_entity_poly.pdbx_strand_id
1 'polypeptide(L)'
;MQNRRLTALTLFLLLLSLLLPPLARAQNVNQQLAAGSVLETIKKRGALKVGMSTFVPWAMRDKNGELIGYEIDVAKRLAEDMGVKAEFVPTAWDGIIPALLTGKFDLIIGGLSITPERNLTVNFTAPYANSGIQMVANKNLATGFKTLADFDKPEVVLAARRGATPATAAKRLIPKATLRQFDEDALALQEVLNGKAHAFVTSTPTPAFEALKHPDTLFLPMPEPFVQGAEGFALRKGDPDALNFFNNWILLRQQDGWLKERHDYWFKTRDWTDRAVE
;
A
#
# COMPACT_ATOMS: atom_id res chain seq x y z
N MET A 1 57.56 54.33 10.20
CA MET A 1 56.60 53.71 11.19
C MET A 1 55.20 53.46 10.62
N GLN A 2 54.85 54.00 9.45
CA GLN A 2 53.50 53.89 8.84
C GLN A 2 53.23 52.54 8.14
N ASN A 3 54.25 51.93 7.52
CA ASN A 3 54.08 50.65 6.79
C ASN A 3 53.86 49.40 7.67
N ARG A 4 54.25 49.41 8.94
CA ARG A 4 54.05 48.31 9.88
C ARG A 4 52.63 48.25 10.43
N ARG A 5 51.89 49.36 10.42
CA ARG A 5 50.49 49.41 10.86
C ARG A 5 49.53 48.94 9.77
N LEU A 6 49.81 49.14 8.49
CA LEU A 6 49.03 48.67 7.38
C LEU A 6 49.14 47.16 7.21
N THR A 7 50.32 46.56 7.37
CA THR A 7 50.48 45.06 7.29
C THR A 7 49.85 44.34 8.44
N ALA A 8 49.79 44.91 9.64
CA ALA A 8 49.10 44.33 10.79
C ALA A 8 47.59 44.37 10.63
N LEU A 9 47.00 45.39 10.01
CA LEU A 9 45.57 45.54 9.78
C LEU A 9 45.08 44.59 8.67
N THR A 10 45.89 44.40 7.62
CA THR A 10 45.58 43.44 6.55
C THR A 10 45.67 41.98 7.01
N LEU A 11 46.63 41.64 7.89
CA LEU A 11 46.73 40.31 8.48
C LEU A 11 45.57 40.03 9.44
N PHE A 12 45.09 41.02 10.19
CA PHE A 12 43.95 40.87 11.09
C PHE A 12 42.62 40.68 10.36
N LEU A 13 42.43 41.36 9.22
CA LEU A 13 41.26 41.19 8.35
C LEU A 13 41.26 39.84 7.62
N LEU A 14 42.45 39.31 7.25
CA LEU A 14 42.55 37.95 6.66
C LEU A 14 42.30 36.82 7.68
N LEU A 15 42.70 37.01 8.94
CA LEU A 15 42.42 36.04 10.02
C LEU A 15 40.93 36.04 10.46
N LEU A 16 40.24 37.19 10.34
CA LEU A 16 38.82 37.27 10.67
C LEU A 16 37.92 36.59 9.62
N SER A 17 38.38 36.51 8.36
CA SER A 17 37.65 35.81 7.30
C SER A 17 37.71 34.27 7.41
N LEU A 18 38.65 33.72 8.18
CA LEU A 18 38.80 32.29 8.46
C LEU A 18 37.94 31.79 9.64
N LEU A 19 37.32 32.73 10.38
CA LEU A 19 36.48 32.43 11.55
C LEU A 19 34.96 32.50 11.27
N LEU A 20 34.53 32.67 10.01
CA LEU A 20 33.11 32.56 9.66
C LEU A 20 32.70 31.09 9.65
N PRO A 21 31.74 30.72 10.51
CA PRO A 21 31.48 29.33 10.83
C PRO A 21 30.73 28.61 9.71
N PRO A 22 30.61 27.26 9.81
CA PRO A 22 29.96 26.39 8.84
C PRO A 22 28.41 26.54 8.74
N LEU A 23 27.83 27.62 9.31
CA LEU A 23 26.39 27.91 9.27
C LEU A 23 25.82 27.98 7.84
N ALA A 24 26.58 28.61 6.91
CA ALA A 24 26.15 28.66 5.51
C ALA A 24 26.17 27.28 4.82
N ARG A 25 27.04 26.38 5.25
CA ARG A 25 27.12 25.02 4.73
C ARG A 25 25.99 24.15 5.26
N ALA A 26 25.62 24.30 6.54
CA ALA A 26 24.51 23.61 7.16
C ALA A 26 23.16 24.04 6.57
N GLN A 27 22.97 25.34 6.30
CA GLN A 27 21.75 25.83 5.61
C GLN A 27 21.64 25.29 4.18
N ASN A 28 22.72 25.20 3.42
CA ASN A 28 22.72 24.62 2.08
C ASN A 28 22.41 23.13 2.09
N VAL A 29 22.91 22.36 3.05
CA VAL A 29 22.62 20.93 3.19
C VAL A 29 21.16 20.71 3.53
N ASN A 30 20.59 21.46 4.47
CA ASN A 30 19.18 21.36 4.83
C ASN A 30 18.26 21.79 3.67
N GLN A 31 18.61 22.81 2.91
CA GLN A 31 17.89 23.20 1.69
C GLN A 31 17.99 22.13 0.58
N GLN A 32 19.16 21.49 0.44
CA GLN A 32 19.32 20.40 -0.53
C GLN A 32 18.57 19.13 -0.13
N LEU A 33 18.52 18.79 1.17
CA LEU A 33 17.73 17.68 1.69
C LEU A 33 16.23 17.94 1.50
N ALA A 34 15.75 19.14 1.83
CA ALA A 34 14.36 19.53 1.58
C ALA A 34 14.02 19.52 0.08
N ALA A 35 14.91 20.04 -0.77
CA ALA A 35 14.72 20.02 -2.22
C ALA A 35 14.71 18.60 -2.82
N GLY A 36 15.32 17.63 -2.15
CA GLY A 36 15.32 16.21 -2.54
C GLY A 36 14.08 15.45 -2.11
N SER A 37 13.21 16.02 -1.26
CA SER A 37 11.98 15.36 -0.82
C SER A 37 10.99 15.16 -1.97
N VAL A 38 10.32 14.02 -1.96
CA VAL A 38 9.23 13.73 -2.91
C VAL A 38 8.07 14.74 -2.78
N LEU A 39 7.89 15.35 -1.60
CA LEU A 39 6.87 16.40 -1.38
C LEU A 39 7.10 17.61 -2.30
N GLU A 40 8.35 18.07 -2.41
CA GLU A 40 8.67 19.20 -3.29
C GLU A 40 8.47 18.84 -4.77
N THR A 41 8.78 17.60 -5.14
CA THR A 41 8.52 17.08 -6.50
C THR A 41 7.02 17.06 -6.80
N ILE A 42 6.18 16.57 -5.86
CA ILE A 42 4.72 16.53 -5.98
C ILE A 42 4.16 17.96 -6.11
N LYS A 43 4.53 18.86 -5.21
CA LYS A 43 4.10 20.27 -5.21
C LYS A 43 4.47 20.98 -6.51
N LYS A 44 5.73 20.86 -6.95
CA LYS A 44 6.20 21.48 -8.19
C LYS A 44 5.47 20.95 -9.43
N ARG A 45 5.16 19.66 -9.46
CA ARG A 45 4.44 19.01 -10.56
C ARG A 45 2.93 19.31 -10.51
N GLY A 46 2.37 19.64 -9.35
CA GLY A 46 0.93 19.81 -9.12
C GLY A 46 0.13 18.50 -9.15
N ALA A 47 0.80 17.37 -8.98
CA ALA A 47 0.19 16.05 -9.03
C ALA A 47 0.89 15.05 -8.11
N LEU A 48 0.09 14.23 -7.43
CA LEU A 48 0.50 13.08 -6.62
C LEU A 48 0.34 11.82 -7.47
N LYS A 49 1.44 11.17 -7.85
CA LYS A 49 1.41 9.89 -8.58
C LYS A 49 1.35 8.73 -7.60
N VAL A 50 0.30 7.95 -7.69
CA VAL A 50 0.00 6.83 -6.79
C VAL A 50 0.05 5.51 -7.53
N GLY A 51 0.98 4.63 -7.11
CA GLY A 51 1.03 3.24 -7.56
C GLY A 51 -0.03 2.41 -6.86
N MET A 52 -0.81 1.66 -7.61
CA MET A 52 -1.86 0.78 -7.09
C MET A 52 -2.10 -0.40 -8.02
N SER A 53 -2.82 -1.40 -7.54
CA SER A 53 -3.33 -2.52 -8.34
C SER A 53 -4.81 -2.69 -8.06
N THR A 54 -5.55 -3.27 -9.00
CA THR A 54 -6.99 -3.49 -8.82
C THR A 54 -7.28 -4.75 -8.03
N PHE A 55 -8.14 -4.63 -7.02
CA PHE A 55 -8.82 -5.71 -6.30
C PHE A 55 -9.99 -5.14 -5.48
N VAL A 56 -11.09 -5.84 -5.48
CA VAL A 56 -12.36 -5.39 -4.89
C VAL A 56 -12.36 -5.60 -3.38
N PRO A 57 -12.82 -4.64 -2.57
CA PRO A 57 -13.30 -3.29 -2.88
C PRO A 57 -12.23 -2.21 -2.68
N TRP A 58 -10.98 -2.59 -2.57
CA TRP A 58 -9.86 -1.67 -2.31
C TRP A 58 -9.65 -0.69 -3.47
N ALA A 59 -9.55 -1.22 -4.69
CA ALA A 59 -9.47 -0.44 -5.91
C ALA A 59 -10.08 -1.23 -7.08
N MET A 60 -10.97 -0.62 -7.84
CA MET A 60 -11.65 -1.25 -8.96
C MET A 60 -12.12 -0.19 -9.97
N ARG A 61 -12.70 -0.63 -11.06
CA ARG A 61 -13.35 0.28 -12.00
C ARG A 61 -14.86 0.26 -11.80
N ASP A 62 -15.47 1.42 -11.94
CA ASP A 62 -16.92 1.53 -12.03
C ASP A 62 -17.43 1.26 -13.46
N LYS A 63 -18.74 1.30 -13.63
CA LYS A 63 -19.41 1.08 -14.94
C LYS A 63 -19.01 2.07 -16.03
N ASN A 64 -18.44 3.21 -15.67
CA ASN A 64 -17.92 4.23 -16.58
C ASN A 64 -16.41 4.06 -16.86
N GLY A 65 -15.77 3.06 -16.23
CA GLY A 65 -14.33 2.82 -16.32
C GLY A 65 -13.49 3.65 -15.35
N GLU A 66 -14.13 4.49 -14.51
CA GLU A 66 -13.45 5.33 -13.53
C GLU A 66 -12.96 4.49 -12.33
N LEU A 67 -11.80 4.88 -11.80
CA LEU A 67 -11.27 4.23 -10.60
C LEU A 67 -12.05 4.64 -9.36
N ILE A 68 -12.52 3.65 -8.61
CA ILE A 68 -13.22 3.77 -7.33
C ILE A 68 -12.67 2.74 -6.34
N GLY A 69 -12.97 2.92 -5.06
CA GLY A 69 -12.52 2.00 -4.00
C GLY A 69 -11.90 2.77 -2.84
N TYR A 70 -11.63 2.05 -1.76
CA TYR A 70 -11.06 2.62 -0.55
C TYR A 70 -9.74 3.35 -0.81
N GLU A 71 -8.81 2.70 -1.53
CA GLU A 71 -7.50 3.26 -1.87
C GLU A 71 -7.61 4.50 -2.75
N ILE A 72 -8.60 4.51 -3.63
CA ILE A 72 -8.85 5.62 -4.53
C ILE A 72 -9.36 6.84 -3.75
N ASP A 73 -10.29 6.62 -2.79
CA ASP A 73 -10.78 7.69 -1.93
C ASP A 73 -9.64 8.26 -1.06
N VAL A 74 -8.82 7.38 -0.45
CA VAL A 74 -7.66 7.79 0.38
C VAL A 74 -6.67 8.63 -0.44
N ALA A 75 -6.31 8.18 -1.63
CA ALA A 75 -5.36 8.90 -2.48
C ALA A 75 -5.92 10.24 -3.00
N LYS A 76 -7.21 10.29 -3.37
CA LYS A 76 -7.88 11.53 -3.79
C LYS A 76 -7.90 12.54 -2.65
N ARG A 77 -8.28 12.12 -1.45
CA ARG A 77 -8.31 12.99 -0.28
C ARG A 77 -6.93 13.50 0.11
N LEU A 78 -5.90 12.63 0.09
CA LEU A 78 -4.53 13.04 0.33
C LEU A 78 -4.08 14.12 -0.67
N ALA A 79 -4.34 13.90 -1.96
CA ALA A 79 -3.99 14.86 -3.00
C ALA A 79 -4.74 16.20 -2.84
N GLU A 80 -6.03 16.16 -2.50
CA GLU A 80 -6.85 17.34 -2.18
C GLU A 80 -6.25 18.14 -1.01
N ASP A 81 -5.94 17.47 0.09
CA ASP A 81 -5.34 18.09 1.28
C ASP A 81 -3.91 18.64 0.98
N MET A 82 -3.21 18.12 -0.02
CA MET A 82 -1.94 18.65 -0.53
C MET A 82 -2.12 19.78 -1.56
N GLY A 83 -3.34 20.10 -1.99
CA GLY A 83 -3.62 21.09 -3.05
C GLY A 83 -3.13 20.66 -4.44
N VAL A 84 -3.10 19.36 -4.74
CA VAL A 84 -2.63 18.77 -6.01
C VAL A 84 -3.64 17.77 -6.57
N LYS A 85 -3.43 17.32 -7.82
CA LYS A 85 -4.26 16.28 -8.43
C LYS A 85 -3.74 14.88 -8.07
N ALA A 86 -4.64 13.90 -7.90
CA ALA A 86 -4.26 12.49 -7.83
C ALA A 86 -4.11 11.91 -9.24
N GLU A 87 -2.97 11.28 -9.52
CA GLU A 87 -2.71 10.52 -10.74
C GLU A 87 -2.46 9.05 -10.37
N PHE A 88 -3.31 8.15 -10.84
CA PHE A 88 -3.19 6.72 -10.56
C PHE A 88 -2.37 6.03 -11.62
N VAL A 89 -1.45 5.15 -11.17
CA VAL A 89 -0.57 4.35 -12.03
C VAL A 89 -0.82 2.86 -11.74
N PRO A 90 -1.82 2.24 -12.38
CA PRO A 90 -2.08 0.82 -12.25
C PRO A 90 -0.83 0.01 -12.62
N THR A 91 -0.47 -0.92 -11.75
CA THR A 91 0.77 -1.69 -11.88
C THR A 91 0.52 -3.12 -11.41
N ALA A 92 1.06 -4.11 -12.12
CA ALA A 92 1.02 -5.50 -11.69
C ALA A 92 1.61 -5.64 -10.28
N TRP A 93 0.93 -6.44 -9.44
CA TRP A 93 1.23 -6.45 -8.01
C TRP A 93 2.64 -6.89 -7.65
N ASP A 94 3.16 -7.90 -8.30
CA ASP A 94 4.52 -8.41 -8.09
C ASP A 94 5.62 -7.42 -8.53
N GLY A 95 5.27 -6.48 -9.42
CA GLY A 95 6.14 -5.40 -9.89
C GLY A 95 5.97 -4.06 -9.16
N ILE A 96 5.06 -3.94 -8.17
CA ILE A 96 4.69 -2.63 -7.61
C ILE A 96 5.83 -1.99 -6.80
N ILE A 97 6.54 -2.76 -5.97
CA ILE A 97 7.71 -2.26 -5.22
C ILE A 97 8.87 -1.91 -6.16
N PRO A 98 9.28 -2.76 -7.12
CA PRO A 98 10.25 -2.37 -8.15
C PRO A 98 9.89 -1.08 -8.89
N ALA A 99 8.63 -0.90 -9.26
CA ALA A 99 8.15 0.32 -9.93
C ALA A 99 8.26 1.57 -9.05
N LEU A 100 8.00 1.45 -7.73
CA LEU A 100 8.25 2.54 -6.76
C LEU A 100 9.73 2.92 -6.72
N LEU A 101 10.62 1.91 -6.64
CA LEU A 101 12.06 2.14 -6.55
C LEU A 101 12.63 2.84 -7.78
N THR A 102 12.08 2.57 -8.96
CA THR A 102 12.47 3.25 -10.22
C THR A 102 11.82 4.63 -10.40
N GLY A 103 10.98 5.08 -9.45
CA GLY A 103 10.35 6.39 -9.51
C GLY A 103 9.17 6.50 -10.46
N LYS A 104 8.55 5.39 -10.87
CA LYS A 104 7.36 5.40 -11.73
C LYS A 104 6.19 6.17 -11.11
N PHE A 105 6.12 6.18 -9.78
CA PHE A 105 5.19 6.93 -8.95
C PHE A 105 5.86 7.38 -7.64
N ASP A 106 5.18 8.23 -6.89
CA ASP A 106 5.72 8.86 -5.67
C ASP A 106 5.63 7.93 -4.47
N LEU A 107 4.48 7.27 -4.32
CA LEU A 107 4.19 6.32 -3.24
C LEU A 107 3.21 5.26 -3.72
N ILE A 108 3.08 4.19 -2.93
CA ILE A 108 2.06 3.16 -3.11
C ILE A 108 0.94 3.44 -2.09
N ILE A 109 -0.30 3.60 -2.57
CA ILE A 109 -1.54 3.49 -1.81
C ILE A 109 -2.36 2.41 -2.52
N GLY A 110 -2.37 1.20 -1.98
CA GLY A 110 -2.91 0.04 -2.71
C GLY A 110 -3.08 -1.20 -1.83
N GLY A 111 -3.39 -1.04 -0.54
CA GLY A 111 -3.55 -2.18 0.37
C GLY A 111 -2.26 -2.97 0.59
N LEU A 112 -1.11 -2.29 0.55
CA LEU A 112 0.17 -2.95 0.73
C LEU A 112 0.43 -3.21 2.20
N SER A 113 0.34 -4.49 2.60
CA SER A 113 0.59 -4.91 3.98
C SER A 113 2.04 -4.61 4.39
N ILE A 114 2.19 -4.02 5.57
CA ILE A 114 3.47 -3.80 6.22
C ILE A 114 4.04 -5.16 6.63
N THR A 115 5.21 -5.50 6.11
CA THR A 115 5.97 -6.68 6.53
C THR A 115 7.43 -6.32 6.77
N PRO A 116 8.13 -7.01 7.68
CA PRO A 116 9.56 -6.78 7.91
C PRO A 116 10.38 -6.90 6.62
N GLU A 117 10.08 -7.91 5.79
CA GLU A 117 10.76 -8.14 4.51
C GLU A 117 10.63 -6.95 3.56
N ARG A 118 9.40 -6.45 3.36
CA ARG A 118 9.16 -5.28 2.52
C ARG A 118 9.78 -4.02 3.09
N ASN A 119 9.77 -3.88 4.43
CA ASN A 119 10.34 -2.70 5.11
C ASN A 119 11.88 -2.66 5.05
N LEU A 120 12.55 -3.79 4.80
CA LEU A 120 13.97 -3.77 4.45
C LEU A 120 14.25 -3.07 3.11
N THR A 121 13.26 -2.97 2.22
CA THR A 121 13.42 -2.41 0.87
C THR A 121 12.81 -1.01 0.74
N VAL A 122 11.65 -0.77 1.33
CA VAL A 122 10.91 0.51 1.28
C VAL A 122 10.60 0.99 2.69
N ASN A 123 10.25 2.28 2.85
CA ASN A 123 9.66 2.78 4.09
C ASN A 123 8.15 2.63 4.03
N PHE A 124 7.56 2.33 5.18
CA PHE A 124 6.12 2.38 5.39
C PHE A 124 5.76 3.51 6.34
N THR A 125 4.60 4.10 6.12
CA THR A 125 3.94 4.96 7.11
C THR A 125 3.39 4.14 8.27
N ALA A 126 2.88 4.83 9.29
CA ALA A 126 1.92 4.24 10.22
C ALA A 126 0.74 3.62 9.43
N PRO A 127 0.07 2.59 9.98
CA PRO A 127 -1.06 1.98 9.32
C PRO A 127 -2.22 2.97 9.10
N TYR A 128 -2.75 3.02 7.86
CA TYR A 128 -3.97 3.75 7.55
C TYR A 128 -5.19 2.85 7.45
N ALA A 129 -4.98 1.54 7.32
CA ALA A 129 -5.99 0.50 7.32
C ALA A 129 -5.49 -0.76 8.02
N ASN A 130 -6.44 -1.58 8.45
CA ASN A 130 -6.19 -2.92 8.94
C ASN A 130 -7.04 -3.90 8.14
N SER A 131 -6.46 -5.04 7.81
CA SER A 131 -7.13 -6.14 7.15
C SER A 131 -6.77 -7.48 7.79
N GLY A 132 -7.20 -8.55 7.18
CA GLY A 132 -6.78 -9.88 7.54
C GLY A 132 -6.71 -10.79 6.31
N ILE A 133 -6.01 -11.90 6.44
CA ILE A 133 -5.99 -12.93 5.42
C ILE A 133 -7.05 -13.96 5.74
N GLN A 134 -7.90 -14.23 4.77
CA GLN A 134 -9.02 -15.14 4.86
C GLN A 134 -9.13 -15.95 3.56
N MET A 135 -10.02 -16.90 3.48
CA MET A 135 -10.30 -17.63 2.25
C MET A 135 -11.79 -17.79 2.01
N VAL A 136 -12.18 -17.86 0.75
CA VAL A 136 -13.47 -18.34 0.29
C VAL A 136 -13.27 -19.66 -0.43
N ALA A 137 -14.15 -20.64 -0.20
CA ALA A 137 -13.98 -22.01 -0.68
C ALA A 137 -15.14 -22.47 -1.56
N ASN A 138 -14.83 -23.36 -2.50
CA ASN A 138 -15.81 -24.01 -3.36
C ASN A 138 -16.58 -25.08 -2.58
N LYS A 139 -17.90 -24.97 -2.57
CA LYS A 139 -18.80 -25.87 -1.83
C LYS A 139 -18.67 -27.35 -2.23
N ASN A 140 -18.45 -27.62 -3.51
CA ASN A 140 -18.37 -28.98 -4.01
C ASN A 140 -17.03 -29.65 -3.67
N LEU A 141 -15.93 -28.88 -3.60
CA LEU A 141 -14.59 -29.40 -3.36
C LEU A 141 -14.19 -29.41 -1.88
N ALA A 142 -14.74 -28.49 -1.09
CA ALA A 142 -14.38 -28.30 0.30
C ALA A 142 -15.57 -28.50 1.27
N THR A 143 -16.51 -29.40 0.91
CA THR A 143 -17.65 -29.71 1.76
C THR A 143 -17.22 -30.14 3.16
N GLY A 144 -17.71 -29.44 4.18
CA GLY A 144 -17.41 -29.72 5.59
C GLY A 144 -16.06 -29.22 6.10
N PHE A 145 -15.24 -28.57 5.27
CA PHE A 145 -13.98 -27.94 5.71
C PHE A 145 -14.29 -26.71 6.56
N LYS A 146 -13.65 -26.61 7.76
CA LYS A 146 -13.91 -25.54 8.74
C LYS A 146 -12.64 -24.98 9.38
N THR A 147 -11.49 -25.61 9.14
CA THR A 147 -10.21 -25.25 9.75
C THR A 147 -9.09 -25.24 8.72
N LEU A 148 -7.98 -24.59 9.02
CA LEU A 148 -6.79 -24.63 8.16
C LEU A 148 -6.28 -26.07 7.96
N ALA A 149 -6.40 -26.94 8.97
CA ALA A 149 -5.99 -28.33 8.89
C ALA A 149 -6.78 -29.13 7.86
N ASP A 150 -8.04 -28.79 7.63
CA ASP A 150 -8.86 -29.45 6.60
C ASP A 150 -8.31 -29.14 5.19
N PHE A 151 -7.73 -27.97 5.01
CA PHE A 151 -7.08 -27.55 3.76
C PHE A 151 -5.62 -27.99 3.65
N ASP A 152 -4.95 -28.42 4.75
CA ASP A 152 -3.54 -28.81 4.73
C ASP A 152 -3.34 -30.26 4.32
N LYS A 153 -3.71 -30.57 3.08
CA LYS A 153 -3.66 -31.91 2.48
C LYS A 153 -3.10 -31.83 1.05
N PRO A 154 -2.37 -32.87 0.59
CA PRO A 154 -1.73 -32.88 -0.74
C PRO A 154 -2.72 -32.75 -1.92
N GLU A 155 -3.94 -33.27 -1.75
CA GLU A 155 -5.01 -33.19 -2.76
C GLU A 155 -5.67 -31.82 -2.85
N VAL A 156 -5.46 -30.94 -1.87
CA VAL A 156 -6.05 -29.60 -1.84
C VAL A 156 -5.26 -28.65 -2.75
N VAL A 157 -5.99 -27.91 -3.57
CA VAL A 157 -5.45 -26.85 -4.41
C VAL A 157 -5.97 -25.49 -3.90
N LEU A 158 -5.07 -24.58 -3.61
CA LEU A 158 -5.37 -23.20 -3.24
C LEU A 158 -5.02 -22.27 -4.39
N ALA A 159 -5.76 -21.18 -4.54
CA ALA A 159 -5.47 -20.10 -5.47
C ALA A 159 -5.17 -18.80 -4.68
N ALA A 160 -4.19 -18.02 -5.11
CA ALA A 160 -3.89 -16.72 -4.53
C ALA A 160 -3.16 -15.82 -5.54
N ARG A 161 -3.14 -14.50 -5.29
CA ARG A 161 -2.39 -13.58 -6.13
C ARG A 161 -0.87 -13.68 -5.84
N ARG A 162 -0.08 -13.68 -6.91
CA ARG A 162 1.38 -13.72 -6.89
C ARG A 162 1.95 -12.51 -6.14
N GLY A 163 2.97 -12.75 -5.29
CA GLY A 163 3.64 -11.68 -4.54
C GLY A 163 2.81 -11.03 -3.43
N ALA A 164 1.56 -11.48 -3.22
CA ALA A 164 0.71 -10.99 -2.14
C ALA A 164 0.92 -11.76 -0.83
N THR A 165 0.68 -11.09 0.30
CA THR A 165 0.79 -11.71 1.63
C THR A 165 -0.13 -12.92 1.83
N PRO A 166 -1.33 -13.02 1.23
CA PRO A 166 -2.14 -14.23 1.23
C PRO A 166 -1.41 -15.46 0.67
N ALA A 167 -0.68 -15.31 -0.43
CA ALA A 167 0.10 -16.41 -1.00
C ALA A 167 1.23 -16.88 -0.05
N THR A 168 1.89 -15.95 0.61
CA THR A 168 2.93 -16.24 1.61
C THR A 168 2.33 -16.93 2.84
N ALA A 169 1.18 -16.46 3.32
CA ALA A 169 0.47 -17.06 4.44
C ALA A 169 0.00 -18.49 4.11
N ALA A 170 -0.56 -18.71 2.93
CA ALA A 170 -0.97 -20.04 2.46
C ALA A 170 0.22 -21.02 2.47
N LYS A 171 1.36 -20.65 1.89
CA LYS A 171 2.56 -21.48 1.89
C LYS A 171 3.06 -21.83 3.30
N ARG A 172 2.95 -20.90 4.23
CA ARG A 172 3.43 -21.10 5.61
C ARG A 172 2.48 -21.94 6.45
N LEU A 173 1.17 -21.70 6.35
CA LEU A 173 0.17 -22.24 7.26
C LEU A 173 -0.51 -23.50 6.71
N ILE A 174 -0.45 -23.70 5.38
CA ILE A 174 -1.07 -24.80 4.66
C ILE A 174 -0.03 -25.40 3.69
N PRO A 175 1.12 -25.89 4.22
CA PRO A 175 2.28 -26.24 3.39
C PRO A 175 2.09 -27.49 2.54
N LYS A 176 1.14 -28.37 2.88
CA LYS A 176 0.87 -29.61 2.11
C LYS A 176 0.02 -29.37 0.88
N ALA A 177 -0.82 -28.30 0.90
CA ALA A 177 -1.66 -27.98 -0.22
C ALA A 177 -0.87 -27.44 -1.42
N THR A 178 -1.35 -27.74 -2.62
CA THR A 178 -0.81 -27.15 -3.85
C THR A 178 -1.27 -25.70 -3.97
N LEU A 179 -0.36 -24.73 -3.98
CA LEU A 179 -0.67 -23.33 -4.18
C LEU A 179 -0.44 -22.91 -5.64
N ARG A 180 -1.52 -22.54 -6.33
CA ARG A 180 -1.49 -21.89 -7.66
C ARG A 180 -1.51 -20.39 -7.48
N GLN A 181 -0.61 -19.69 -8.16
CA GLN A 181 -0.49 -18.23 -8.08
C GLN A 181 -0.82 -17.58 -9.42
N PHE A 182 -1.64 -16.53 -9.36
CA PHE A 182 -2.16 -15.78 -10.49
C PHE A 182 -1.71 -14.30 -10.39
N ASP A 183 -1.66 -13.62 -11.51
CA ASP A 183 -1.26 -12.21 -11.54
C ASP A 183 -2.37 -11.29 -11.02
N GLU A 184 -3.63 -11.71 -11.15
CA GLU A 184 -4.82 -10.97 -10.74
C GLU A 184 -5.69 -11.80 -9.76
N ASP A 185 -6.30 -11.13 -8.77
CA ASP A 185 -7.24 -11.78 -7.84
C ASP A 185 -8.46 -12.36 -8.55
N ALA A 186 -8.95 -11.70 -9.60
CA ALA A 186 -10.08 -12.20 -10.40
C ALA A 186 -9.78 -13.55 -11.06
N LEU A 187 -8.56 -13.77 -11.55
CA LEU A 187 -8.15 -15.05 -12.13
C LEU A 187 -8.06 -16.16 -11.07
N ALA A 188 -7.55 -15.83 -9.88
CA ALA A 188 -7.49 -16.77 -8.77
C ALA A 188 -8.90 -17.18 -8.29
N LEU A 189 -9.81 -16.23 -8.18
CA LEU A 189 -11.22 -16.48 -7.87
C LEU A 189 -11.88 -17.35 -8.93
N GLN A 190 -11.64 -17.07 -10.21
CA GLN A 190 -12.23 -17.82 -11.32
C GLN A 190 -11.82 -19.30 -11.31
N GLU A 191 -10.59 -19.63 -10.88
CA GLU A 191 -10.16 -21.03 -10.70
C GLU A 191 -11.01 -21.77 -9.66
N VAL A 192 -11.40 -21.07 -8.59
CA VAL A 192 -12.24 -21.62 -7.54
C VAL A 192 -13.70 -21.77 -8.02
N LEU A 193 -14.24 -20.76 -8.69
CA LEU A 193 -15.59 -20.81 -9.27
C LEU A 193 -15.74 -21.94 -10.27
N ASN A 194 -14.71 -22.20 -11.09
CA ASN A 194 -14.69 -23.28 -12.07
C ASN A 194 -14.41 -24.68 -11.46
N GLY A 195 -14.29 -24.80 -10.13
CA GLY A 195 -13.99 -26.08 -9.47
C GLY A 195 -12.59 -26.62 -9.74
N LYS A 196 -11.62 -25.79 -10.13
CA LYS A 196 -10.22 -26.16 -10.38
C LYS A 196 -9.33 -25.92 -9.17
N ALA A 197 -9.80 -25.16 -8.17
CA ALA A 197 -9.15 -24.95 -6.89
C ALA A 197 -10.20 -25.03 -5.76
N HIS A 198 -9.77 -25.48 -4.58
CA HIS A 198 -10.62 -25.67 -3.41
C HIS A 198 -10.96 -24.34 -2.74
N ALA A 199 -10.00 -23.42 -2.67
CA ALA A 199 -10.21 -22.11 -2.05
C ALA A 199 -9.33 -21.01 -2.69
N PHE A 200 -9.86 -19.79 -2.66
CA PHE A 200 -9.16 -18.55 -2.95
C PHE A 200 -8.74 -17.87 -1.65
N VAL A 201 -7.42 -17.71 -1.46
CA VAL A 201 -6.84 -17.07 -0.28
C VAL A 201 -6.52 -15.63 -0.64
N THR A 202 -7.16 -14.69 0.03
CA THR A 202 -7.02 -13.25 -0.25
C THR A 202 -7.23 -12.41 1.01
N SER A 203 -7.22 -11.08 0.87
CA SER A 203 -7.44 -10.16 1.99
C SER A 203 -8.91 -9.90 2.22
N THR A 204 -9.29 -9.71 3.50
CA THR A 204 -10.64 -9.21 3.85
C THR A 204 -10.90 -7.84 3.22
N PRO A 205 -12.15 -7.50 2.88
CA PRO A 205 -13.39 -8.28 3.05
C PRO A 205 -13.73 -9.19 1.85
N THR A 206 -12.87 -9.30 0.84
CA THR A 206 -13.13 -9.98 -0.44
C THR A 206 -13.73 -11.37 -0.27
N PRO A 207 -13.21 -12.27 0.60
CA PRO A 207 -13.79 -13.61 0.76
C PRO A 207 -15.26 -13.60 1.15
N ALA A 208 -15.64 -12.72 2.08
CA ALA A 208 -17.01 -12.61 2.52
C ALA A 208 -17.94 -12.08 1.42
N PHE A 209 -17.49 -11.08 0.66
CA PHE A 209 -18.26 -10.53 -0.45
C PHE A 209 -18.44 -11.53 -1.59
N GLU A 210 -17.43 -12.31 -1.92
CA GLU A 210 -17.52 -13.33 -2.96
C GLU A 210 -18.43 -14.50 -2.54
N ALA A 211 -18.41 -14.89 -1.26
CA ALA A 211 -19.34 -15.88 -0.75
C ALA A 211 -20.81 -15.41 -0.83
N LEU A 212 -21.06 -14.11 -0.61
CA LEU A 212 -22.39 -13.51 -0.76
C LEU A 212 -22.81 -13.33 -2.23
N LYS A 213 -21.86 -13.04 -3.11
CA LYS A 213 -22.10 -12.87 -4.55
C LYS A 213 -22.40 -14.20 -5.26
N HIS A 214 -21.75 -15.27 -4.81
CA HIS A 214 -21.84 -16.61 -5.41
C HIS A 214 -22.33 -17.67 -4.39
N PRO A 215 -23.54 -17.50 -3.79
CA PRO A 215 -23.98 -18.30 -2.66
C PRO A 215 -24.21 -19.79 -2.99
N ASP A 216 -24.39 -20.11 -4.26
CA ASP A 216 -24.59 -21.52 -4.69
C ASP A 216 -23.25 -22.27 -4.84
N THR A 217 -22.15 -21.55 -5.11
CA THR A 217 -20.85 -22.15 -5.43
C THR A 217 -19.84 -21.96 -4.31
N LEU A 218 -19.89 -20.84 -3.60
CA LEU A 218 -18.90 -20.44 -2.63
C LEU A 218 -19.45 -20.40 -1.20
N PHE A 219 -18.55 -20.58 -0.23
CA PHE A 219 -18.84 -20.38 1.18
C PHE A 219 -17.61 -19.90 1.93
N LEU A 220 -17.82 -19.33 3.11
CA LEU A 220 -16.77 -18.88 4.01
C LEU A 220 -16.50 -20.00 5.02
N PRO A 221 -15.38 -20.75 4.90
CA PRO A 221 -15.13 -21.90 5.80
C PRO A 221 -14.81 -21.48 7.22
N MET A 222 -14.21 -20.29 7.38
CA MET A 222 -13.86 -19.69 8.67
C MET A 222 -14.38 -18.25 8.72
N PRO A 223 -15.15 -17.88 9.78
CA PRO A 223 -15.74 -16.53 9.87
C PRO A 223 -14.67 -15.45 10.09
N GLU A 224 -13.58 -15.78 10.79
CA GLU A 224 -12.52 -14.84 11.13
C GLU A 224 -11.30 -15.03 10.23
N PRO A 225 -10.55 -13.93 9.96
CA PRO A 225 -9.27 -14.03 9.28
C PRO A 225 -8.26 -14.82 10.12
N PHE A 226 -7.48 -15.67 9.48
CA PHE A 226 -6.48 -16.49 10.15
C PHE A 226 -5.09 -15.80 10.27
N VAL A 227 -4.92 -14.64 9.64
CA VAL A 227 -3.80 -13.72 9.86
C VAL A 227 -4.35 -12.30 9.87
N GLN A 228 -3.89 -11.48 10.82
CA GLN A 228 -4.16 -10.04 10.83
C GLN A 228 -3.07 -9.29 10.07
N GLY A 229 -3.44 -8.21 9.38
CA GLY A 229 -2.55 -7.35 8.62
C GLY A 229 -2.80 -5.87 8.92
N ALA A 230 -1.82 -5.07 8.60
CA ALA A 230 -1.89 -3.61 8.65
C ALA A 230 -1.30 -3.05 7.36
N GLU A 231 -1.99 -2.11 6.73
CA GLU A 231 -1.59 -1.50 5.47
C GLU A 231 -1.03 -0.10 5.71
N GLY A 232 0.14 0.17 5.14
CA GLY A 232 0.80 1.47 5.16
C GLY A 232 1.02 2.01 3.75
N PHE A 233 1.14 3.33 3.62
CA PHE A 233 1.69 3.88 2.38
C PHE A 233 3.16 3.47 2.28
N ALA A 234 3.59 3.01 1.11
CA ALA A 234 4.99 2.70 0.91
C ALA A 234 5.67 3.79 0.06
N LEU A 235 6.85 4.19 0.50
CA LEU A 235 7.67 5.20 -0.17
C LEU A 235 9.14 4.77 -0.22
N ARG A 236 9.92 5.39 -1.11
CA ARG A 236 11.37 5.16 -1.19
C ARG A 236 12.03 5.55 0.12
N LYS A 237 13.11 4.87 0.48
CA LYS A 237 13.92 5.22 1.64
C LYS A 237 14.66 6.56 1.42
N GLY A 238 15.05 7.19 2.54
CA GLY A 238 15.87 8.40 2.52
C GLY A 238 15.09 9.71 2.49
N ASP A 239 13.76 9.68 2.67
CA ASP A 239 12.91 10.87 2.71
C ASP A 239 12.12 10.94 4.04
N PRO A 240 12.77 11.37 5.13
CA PRO A 240 12.14 11.50 6.43
C PRO A 240 11.04 12.56 6.46
N ASP A 241 11.16 13.63 5.67
CA ASP A 241 10.17 14.70 5.62
C ASP A 241 8.85 14.21 5.02
N ALA A 242 8.91 13.44 3.93
CA ALA A 242 7.74 12.82 3.34
C ALA A 242 7.09 11.81 4.30
N LEU A 243 7.91 10.97 4.95
CA LEU A 243 7.40 10.00 5.91
C LEU A 243 6.68 10.70 7.09
N ASN A 244 7.26 11.78 7.62
CA ASN A 244 6.65 12.58 8.67
C ASN A 244 5.32 13.21 8.21
N PHE A 245 5.30 13.81 7.01
CA PHE A 245 4.07 14.41 6.47
C PHE A 245 2.94 13.38 6.33
N PHE A 246 3.21 12.24 5.70
CA PHE A 246 2.19 11.21 5.51
C PHE A 246 1.73 10.58 6.82
N ASN A 247 2.62 10.39 7.79
CA ASN A 247 2.24 9.92 9.13
C ASN A 247 1.31 10.90 9.85
N ASN A 248 1.63 12.19 9.80
CA ASN A 248 0.79 13.23 10.40
C ASN A 248 -0.57 13.34 9.68
N TRP A 249 -0.60 13.21 8.35
CA TRP A 249 -1.85 13.17 7.59
C TRP A 249 -2.72 12.00 8.02
N ILE A 250 -2.15 10.78 8.12
CA ILE A 250 -2.88 9.59 8.57
C ILE A 250 -3.43 9.80 9.99
N LEU A 251 -2.60 10.32 10.91
CA LEU A 251 -3.03 10.60 12.28
C LEU A 251 -4.24 11.54 12.32
N LEU A 252 -4.20 12.64 11.55
CA LEU A 252 -5.31 13.61 11.48
C LEU A 252 -6.57 12.97 10.90
N ARG A 253 -6.46 12.17 9.82
CA ARG A 253 -7.61 11.49 9.19
C ARG A 253 -8.15 10.33 10.04
N GLN A 254 -7.36 9.77 10.95
CA GLN A 254 -7.85 8.84 11.98
C GLN A 254 -8.62 9.58 13.08
N GLN A 255 -8.08 10.72 13.54
CA GLN A 255 -8.67 11.50 14.63
C GLN A 255 -10.01 12.15 14.25
N ASP A 256 -10.15 12.63 13.02
CA ASP A 256 -11.41 13.20 12.53
C ASP A 256 -12.43 12.15 12.08
N GLY A 257 -12.04 10.86 12.09
CA GLY A 257 -12.89 9.73 11.76
C GLY A 257 -13.07 9.46 10.27
N TRP A 258 -12.47 10.27 9.39
CA TRP A 258 -12.65 10.14 7.93
C TRP A 258 -12.17 8.79 7.39
N LEU A 259 -10.97 8.31 7.79
CA LEU A 259 -10.46 6.99 7.39
C LEU A 259 -11.41 5.88 7.83
N LYS A 260 -11.93 5.96 9.06
CA LYS A 260 -12.89 4.98 9.58
C LYS A 260 -14.19 4.97 8.78
N GLU A 261 -14.73 6.16 8.47
CA GLU A 261 -15.98 6.29 7.69
C GLU A 261 -15.81 5.67 6.29
N ARG A 262 -14.69 5.98 5.59
CA ARG A 262 -14.42 5.40 4.27
C ARG A 262 -14.19 3.91 4.31
N HIS A 263 -13.46 3.43 5.33
CA HIS A 263 -13.26 2.00 5.55
C HIS A 263 -14.60 1.28 5.78
N ASP A 264 -15.45 1.81 6.66
CA ASP A 264 -16.75 1.22 6.95
C ASP A 264 -17.65 1.20 5.71
N TYR A 265 -17.67 2.26 4.91
CA TYR A 265 -18.41 2.30 3.65
C TYR A 265 -17.97 1.20 2.69
N TRP A 266 -16.66 1.06 2.43
CA TRP A 266 -16.16 0.11 1.44
C TRP A 266 -16.15 -1.34 1.92
N PHE A 267 -15.92 -1.57 3.23
CA PHE A 267 -15.65 -2.92 3.76
C PHE A 267 -16.78 -3.54 4.55
N LYS A 268 -17.71 -2.73 5.06
CA LYS A 268 -18.83 -3.21 5.88
C LYS A 268 -20.20 -3.02 5.22
N THR A 269 -20.31 -2.15 4.21
CA THR A 269 -21.54 -2.00 3.43
C THR A 269 -21.38 -2.57 2.03
N ARG A 270 -22.47 -2.63 1.29
CA ARG A 270 -22.49 -2.98 -0.13
C ARG A 270 -23.13 -1.88 -0.98
N ASP A 271 -23.28 -0.69 -0.44
CA ASP A 271 -23.94 0.46 -1.10
C ASP A 271 -23.21 0.95 -2.35
N TRP A 272 -21.96 0.53 -2.52
CA TRP A 272 -21.11 0.79 -3.67
C TRP A 272 -21.26 -0.22 -4.82
N THR A 273 -21.90 -1.39 -4.57
CA THR A 273 -21.94 -2.49 -5.55
C THR A 273 -22.63 -2.13 -6.85
N ASP A 274 -23.67 -1.28 -6.79
CA ASP A 274 -24.38 -0.82 -7.99
C ASP A 274 -23.51 0.03 -8.92
N ARG A 275 -22.40 0.56 -8.42
CA ARG A 275 -21.43 1.36 -9.18
C ARG A 275 -20.36 0.49 -9.83
N ALA A 276 -20.01 -0.65 -9.22
CA ALA A 276 -18.93 -1.51 -9.68
C ALA A 276 -19.30 -2.21 -11.01
N VAL A 277 -18.27 -2.56 -11.81
CA VAL A 277 -18.44 -3.52 -12.91
C VAL A 277 -18.61 -4.90 -12.29
N GLU A 278 -19.60 -5.66 -12.75
CA GLU A 278 -19.88 -7.03 -12.30
C GLU A 278 -18.76 -8.02 -12.69
#